data_da2295315f0853da4cfa087ef3009e27
#
_entry.id   da2295315f0853da4cfa087ef3009e27
#
_cell.length_a   1.000
_cell.length_b   1.000
_cell.length_c   1.000
_cell.angle_alpha   90.00
_cell.angle_beta   90.00
_cell.angle_gamma   90.00
#
_symmetry.space_group_name_H-M   'P 1'
#
loop_
_entity.id
_entity.type
_entity.pdbx_description
1 polymer ?
#
loop_
_entity_poly.entity_id
_entity_poly.type
_entity_poly.pdbx_seq_one_letter_code
_entity_poly.pdbx_strand_id
1 'polypeptide(L)'
;MTIRKLCAALFCACTVLGLVACGGGKTPPAGTGNMTEGSDVTTRSEETTSAETVSIEEGTTDTALDTVAEDTTEAETVVKDPHPTAKLNLVMAHDQMAERLVIYDMDAYAEGKTLDDLELWSVPTGHAAGLKYRENSVFGDVIVVAGSHSAIYAYPSGEELWGTDQPGDNPHSVELLPSGNLVIASSTGNTLRLFATSALLEGKVGTANRYTDYALTDAHGVLWDPEREVLWALGSHELKAYRLEGEGKRETLAEIPDMIYSLPEGKYWGHDLSPDYTDTRYLYITVGACVLRFDKETGAFSEDFSHADVLNRTNIKGFSNNPGGSFFASGETGGAGTDWTDWWKASWCTDSIYYAYNDEAEGFRVVKLASSESAFYKIRAFCGRYQ
;
A
#
# COMPACT_ATOMS: atom_id res chain seq x y z
N MET A 1 17.31 13.97 17.08
CA MET A 1 16.64 12.69 16.76
C MET A 1 15.16 13.04 16.68
N THR A 2 14.65 13.28 15.49
CA THR A 2 13.33 13.89 15.24
C THR A 2 12.23 12.85 15.49
N ILE A 3 11.06 13.26 15.93
CA ILE A 3 9.87 12.43 16.23
C ILE A 3 9.53 11.46 15.07
N ARG A 4 9.82 11.84 13.83
CA ARG A 4 9.65 10.99 12.62
C ARG A 4 10.46 9.69 12.65
N LYS A 5 11.65 9.68 13.26
CA LYS A 5 12.47 8.44 13.38
C LYS A 5 11.93 7.45 14.41
N LEU A 6 11.07 7.91 15.34
CA LEU A 6 10.48 7.05 16.36
C LEU A 6 9.29 6.24 15.80
N CYS A 7 8.51 6.80 14.86
CA CYS A 7 7.40 6.08 14.23
C CYS A 7 7.88 4.95 13.32
N ALA A 8 9.01 5.13 12.62
CA ALA A 8 9.58 4.09 11.78
C ALA A 8 10.07 2.85 12.58
N ALA A 9 10.53 3.06 13.82
CA ALA A 9 10.98 1.96 14.67
C ALA A 9 9.86 1.06 15.21
N LEU A 10 8.60 1.56 15.25
CA LEU A 10 7.44 0.74 15.65
C LEU A 10 6.96 -0.21 14.53
N PHE A 11 7.24 0.13 13.27
CA PHE A 11 6.83 -0.67 12.11
C PHE A 11 7.50 -2.06 12.04
N CYS A 12 8.66 -2.22 12.65
CA CYS A 12 9.51 -3.41 12.51
C CYS A 12 9.32 -4.47 13.60
N ALA A 13 8.63 -4.17 14.72
CA ALA A 13 8.61 -5.05 15.89
C ALA A 13 7.62 -6.23 15.82
N CYS A 14 6.69 -6.25 14.85
CA CYS A 14 5.61 -7.25 14.83
C CYS A 14 5.84 -8.48 13.95
N THR A 15 6.91 -8.54 13.16
CA THR A 15 7.16 -9.68 12.23
C THR A 15 8.00 -10.83 12.81
N VAL A 16 8.49 -10.75 14.04
CA VAL A 16 9.44 -11.76 14.59
C VAL A 16 8.79 -12.78 15.56
N LEU A 17 7.51 -12.68 15.89
CA LEU A 17 6.86 -13.54 16.91
C LEU A 17 5.98 -14.69 16.37
N GLY A 18 6.21 -15.15 15.16
CA GLY A 18 5.45 -16.23 14.51
C GLY A 18 6.08 -17.63 14.47
N LEU A 19 7.14 -17.91 15.18
CA LEU A 19 7.78 -19.23 15.19
C LEU A 19 8.08 -19.66 16.62
N VAL A 20 7.14 -20.27 17.32
CA VAL A 20 7.25 -21.41 18.26
C VAL A 20 5.89 -21.62 18.95
N ALA A 21 5.17 -22.68 18.62
CA ALA A 21 4.44 -23.53 19.59
C ALA A 21 3.64 -24.61 18.85
N CYS A 22 4.24 -25.74 18.63
CA CYS A 22 3.51 -27.03 18.63
C CYS A 22 3.74 -27.69 19.97
N GLY A 23 2.67 -28.00 20.72
CA GLY A 23 2.79 -28.88 21.87
C GLY A 23 1.65 -28.79 22.87
N GLY A 24 0.68 -29.73 22.80
CA GLY A 24 0.13 -30.42 23.94
C GLY A 24 -0.96 -29.76 24.78
N GLY A 25 -2.16 -30.18 24.55
CA GLY A 25 -3.39 -30.23 25.27
C GLY A 25 -3.49 -29.97 26.76
N LYS A 26 -4.63 -29.34 27.10
CA LYS A 26 -5.56 -29.77 28.18
C LYS A 26 -6.67 -28.72 28.35
N THR A 27 -7.89 -29.16 28.25
CA THR A 27 -9.12 -28.45 28.63
C THR A 27 -9.18 -28.25 30.16
N PRO A 28 -9.76 -27.16 30.64
CA PRO A 28 -10.39 -27.10 31.96
C PRO A 28 -11.88 -26.72 31.89
N PRO A 29 -12.61 -26.98 32.98
CA PRO A 29 -14.06 -27.11 32.95
C PRO A 29 -14.83 -25.80 33.22
N ALA A 30 -16.13 -25.87 32.93
CA ALA A 30 -17.12 -24.85 33.19
C ALA A 30 -17.30 -24.49 34.67
N GLY A 31 -17.48 -23.20 34.93
CA GLY A 31 -17.87 -22.64 36.20
C GLY A 31 -18.94 -21.56 36.00
N THR A 32 -20.14 -21.87 36.51
CA THR A 32 -21.34 -21.05 36.63
C THR A 32 -21.21 -20.02 37.76
N GLY A 33 -21.84 -18.83 37.61
CA GLY A 33 -22.07 -17.94 38.76
C GLY A 33 -22.43 -16.50 38.38
N ASN A 34 -23.62 -16.26 38.21
CA ASN A 34 -24.68 -15.43 38.84
C ASN A 34 -24.52 -13.89 38.90
N MET A 35 -25.63 -13.28 38.52
CA MET A 35 -26.02 -11.86 38.55
C MET A 35 -25.88 -11.19 39.92
N THR A 36 -25.72 -9.85 39.91
CA THR A 36 -26.60 -8.94 40.68
C THR A 36 -26.57 -7.51 40.07
N GLU A 37 -27.75 -6.96 40.01
CA GLU A 37 -28.12 -5.59 39.66
C GLU A 37 -27.69 -4.56 40.72
N GLY A 38 -27.62 -3.29 40.34
CA GLY A 38 -27.52 -2.17 41.29
C GLY A 38 -27.47 -0.81 40.57
N SER A 39 -28.63 -0.25 40.38
CA SER A 39 -28.90 1.15 40.01
C SER A 39 -28.32 2.14 41.03
N ASP A 40 -27.83 3.30 40.64
CA ASP A 40 -28.44 4.56 41.06
C ASP A 40 -27.97 5.82 40.28
N VAL A 41 -28.93 6.67 40.08
CA VAL A 41 -28.93 8.01 39.43
C VAL A 41 -28.59 9.03 40.49
N THR A 42 -27.78 10.04 40.19
CA THR A 42 -28.01 11.41 40.71
C THR A 42 -27.41 12.49 39.82
N THR A 43 -28.23 13.52 39.67
CA THR A 43 -28.19 14.72 38.89
C THR A 43 -27.39 15.88 39.53
N ARG A 44 -27.00 16.83 38.63
CA ARG A 44 -26.99 18.30 38.80
C ARG A 44 -25.77 18.94 39.50
N SER A 45 -25.10 19.95 38.90
CA SER A 45 -25.58 21.33 38.75
C SER A 45 -24.60 22.17 37.92
N GLU A 46 -25.15 23.13 37.20
CA GLU A 46 -24.55 24.28 36.52
C GLU A 46 -23.87 25.24 37.50
N GLU A 47 -22.77 25.89 37.07
CA GLU A 47 -22.53 27.31 37.45
C GLU A 47 -21.63 28.02 36.42
N THR A 48 -22.09 29.22 36.11
CA THR A 48 -21.66 30.24 35.17
C THR A 48 -20.62 31.22 35.76
N THR A 49 -20.01 31.99 34.82
CA THR A 49 -19.34 33.31 34.96
C THR A 49 -17.88 33.29 35.44
N SER A 50 -16.94 34.05 34.87
CA SER A 50 -16.96 35.42 34.34
C SER A 50 -15.70 35.74 33.54
N ALA A 51 -15.81 36.66 32.60
CA ALA A 51 -14.73 37.25 31.82
C ALA A 51 -13.87 38.20 32.71
N GLU A 52 -12.57 38.16 32.55
CA GLU A 52 -11.67 39.26 32.93
C GLU A 52 -10.81 39.68 31.74
N THR A 53 -10.99 40.95 31.42
CA THR A 53 -10.24 41.73 30.46
C THR A 53 -8.97 42.24 31.14
N VAL A 54 -7.79 41.97 30.60
CA VAL A 54 -6.56 42.67 30.99
C VAL A 54 -5.91 43.29 29.77
N SER A 55 -5.70 44.58 29.90
CA SER A 55 -5.16 45.50 28.92
C SER A 55 -3.66 45.36 28.70
N ILE A 56 -3.30 45.75 27.50
CA ILE A 56 -2.01 45.79 26.84
C ILE A 56 -1.08 46.82 27.50
N GLU A 57 0.18 46.50 27.70
CA GLU A 57 1.30 47.45 27.70
C GLU A 57 2.34 47.04 26.65
N GLU A 58 2.59 47.97 25.74
CA GLU A 58 3.66 47.90 24.74
C GLU A 58 5.02 48.08 25.41
N GLY A 59 5.88 47.10 25.23
CA GLY A 59 7.30 47.19 25.54
C GLY A 59 8.14 46.82 24.32
N THR A 60 8.59 47.85 23.60
CA THR A 60 9.60 47.73 22.54
C THR A 60 10.96 47.38 23.14
N THR A 61 11.48 46.19 22.81
CA THR A 61 12.91 45.91 22.86
C THR A 61 13.36 45.24 21.58
N ASP A 62 14.08 46.02 20.81
CA ASP A 62 14.81 45.65 19.62
C ASP A 62 15.93 44.67 20.01
N THR A 63 15.77 43.41 19.65
CA THR A 63 16.84 42.42 19.67
C THR A 63 16.88 41.76 18.30
N ALA A 64 17.90 42.11 17.52
CA ALA A 64 18.23 41.45 16.27
C ALA A 64 18.43 39.93 16.53
N LEU A 65 17.48 39.11 16.08
CA LEU A 65 17.67 37.70 15.96
C LEU A 65 18.32 37.44 14.60
N ASP A 66 19.57 36.97 14.66
CA ASP A 66 20.22 36.29 13.54
C ASP A 66 19.37 35.08 13.17
N THR A 67 18.55 35.22 12.13
CA THR A 67 17.87 34.10 11.49
C THR A 67 18.89 33.32 10.69
N VAL A 68 19.39 32.24 11.27
CA VAL A 68 19.97 31.16 10.52
C VAL A 68 18.83 30.60 9.65
N ALA A 69 18.86 30.90 8.37
CA ALA A 69 17.99 30.26 7.39
C ALA A 69 18.38 28.78 7.38
N GLU A 70 17.53 27.93 7.97
CA GLU A 70 17.54 26.50 7.65
C GLU A 70 17.18 26.39 6.15
N ASP A 71 18.16 26.02 5.36
CA ASP A 71 17.98 25.64 3.97
C ASP A 71 17.22 24.31 3.95
N THR A 72 15.91 24.35 4.15
CA THR A 72 15.01 23.25 3.86
C THR A 72 14.79 23.28 2.36
N THR A 73 15.68 22.63 1.61
CA THR A 73 15.39 22.23 0.24
C THR A 73 14.17 21.30 0.31
N GLU A 74 12.98 21.82 0.04
CA GLU A 74 11.81 21.01 -0.24
C GLU A 74 12.17 20.12 -1.43
N ALA A 75 12.04 18.80 -1.25
CA ALA A 75 12.29 17.86 -2.32
C ALA A 75 11.25 18.13 -3.44
N GLU A 76 11.73 18.44 -4.62
CA GLU A 76 10.90 18.80 -5.76
C GLU A 76 10.40 17.54 -6.51
N THR A 77 9.20 17.64 -7.09
CA THR A 77 8.70 16.65 -8.04
C THR A 77 9.55 16.69 -9.31
N VAL A 78 10.12 15.55 -9.69
CA VAL A 78 10.92 15.44 -10.92
C VAL A 78 10.02 14.93 -12.04
N VAL A 79 9.91 15.70 -13.13
CA VAL A 79 9.16 15.34 -14.33
C VAL A 79 10.08 15.43 -15.54
N LYS A 80 10.60 14.29 -15.98
CA LYS A 80 11.41 14.21 -17.22
C LYS A 80 10.55 13.98 -18.47
N ASP A 81 9.47 13.19 -18.32
CA ASP A 81 8.47 12.97 -19.36
C ASP A 81 7.07 13.13 -18.74
N PRO A 82 6.33 14.22 -19.04
CA PRO A 82 5.02 14.46 -18.43
C PRO A 82 3.90 13.54 -18.98
N HIS A 83 4.17 12.74 -20.03
CA HIS A 83 3.17 11.87 -20.65
C HIS A 83 3.71 10.47 -20.98
N PRO A 84 4.25 9.73 -19.98
CA PRO A 84 4.84 8.41 -20.24
C PRO A 84 3.81 7.32 -20.57
N THR A 85 2.52 7.61 -20.53
CA THR A 85 1.41 6.66 -20.81
C THR A 85 1.44 6.04 -22.20
N ALA A 86 2.18 6.62 -23.15
CA ALA A 86 2.40 6.03 -24.48
C ALA A 86 3.40 4.84 -24.46
N LYS A 87 4.13 4.65 -23.37
CA LYS A 87 5.13 3.59 -23.22
C LYS A 87 4.50 2.33 -22.63
N LEU A 88 5.00 1.17 -23.05
CA LEU A 88 4.42 -0.12 -22.64
C LEU A 88 5.02 -0.70 -21.36
N ASN A 89 6.29 -0.39 -21.08
CA ASN A 89 7.05 -1.01 -19.99
C ASN A 89 7.46 0.00 -18.93
N LEU A 90 6.47 0.69 -18.37
CA LEU A 90 6.70 1.54 -17.21
C LEU A 90 6.45 0.76 -15.92
N VAL A 91 7.35 0.90 -14.96
CA VAL A 91 7.21 0.36 -13.62
C VAL A 91 7.20 1.48 -12.60
N MET A 92 6.32 1.37 -11.65
CA MET A 92 6.14 2.28 -10.55
C MET A 92 6.61 1.59 -9.26
N ALA A 93 7.42 2.28 -8.47
CA ALA A 93 7.94 1.78 -7.21
C ALA A 93 7.93 2.88 -6.15
N HIS A 94 7.87 2.47 -4.89
CA HIS A 94 8.17 3.38 -3.78
C HIS A 94 9.58 3.09 -3.27
N ASP A 95 10.44 4.09 -3.36
CA ASP A 95 11.78 4.05 -2.78
C ASP A 95 11.69 4.42 -1.29
N GLN A 96 11.83 3.42 -0.43
CA GLN A 96 11.72 3.57 1.02
C GLN A 96 12.88 4.39 1.61
N MET A 97 14.06 4.37 0.98
CA MET A 97 15.21 5.14 1.46
C MET A 97 15.06 6.62 1.15
N ALA A 98 14.65 6.94 -0.07
CA ALA A 98 14.47 8.30 -0.53
C ALA A 98 13.08 8.87 -0.16
N GLU A 99 12.18 8.05 0.44
CA GLU A 99 10.80 8.43 0.82
C GLU A 99 10.04 9.04 -0.36
N ARG A 100 10.16 8.45 -1.55
CA ARG A 100 9.57 8.95 -2.79
C ARG A 100 8.93 7.85 -3.63
N LEU A 101 7.90 8.23 -4.36
CA LEU A 101 7.32 7.43 -5.42
C LEU A 101 8.09 7.72 -6.72
N VAL A 102 8.43 6.69 -7.48
CA VAL A 102 9.22 6.79 -8.71
C VAL A 102 8.58 5.97 -9.83
N ILE A 103 8.64 6.49 -11.06
CA ILE A 103 8.30 5.78 -12.29
C ILE A 103 9.55 5.62 -13.13
N TYR A 104 9.85 4.38 -13.52
CA TYR A 104 10.99 4.02 -14.36
C TYR A 104 10.53 3.56 -15.75
N ASP A 105 11.28 3.96 -16.78
CA ASP A 105 11.09 3.56 -18.17
C ASP A 105 11.94 2.33 -18.51
N MET A 106 11.33 1.15 -18.49
CA MET A 106 12.02 -0.08 -18.83
C MET A 106 12.20 -0.27 -20.36
N ASP A 107 11.45 0.47 -21.21
CA ASP A 107 11.69 0.50 -22.64
C ASP A 107 13.02 1.20 -22.98
N ALA A 108 13.51 2.07 -22.09
CA ALA A 108 14.80 2.70 -22.22
C ALA A 108 15.98 1.87 -21.68
N TYR A 109 15.68 0.68 -21.13
CA TYR A 109 16.74 -0.18 -20.62
C TYR A 109 17.73 -0.59 -21.72
N ALA A 110 19.00 -0.49 -21.38
CA ALA A 110 20.11 -1.00 -22.19
C ALA A 110 21.19 -1.51 -21.20
N GLU A 111 22.03 -2.43 -21.66
CA GLU A 111 23.13 -2.95 -20.83
C GLU A 111 24.01 -1.79 -20.30
N GLY A 112 24.28 -1.82 -19.00
CA GLY A 112 25.07 -0.80 -18.31
C GLY A 112 24.29 0.41 -17.77
N LYS A 113 22.98 0.52 -18.02
CA LYS A 113 22.14 1.53 -17.39
C LYS A 113 21.76 1.15 -15.95
N THR A 114 21.64 2.17 -15.13
CA THR A 114 21.17 2.09 -13.73
C THR A 114 19.70 2.48 -13.62
N LEU A 115 19.10 2.30 -12.46
CA LEU A 115 17.72 2.79 -12.19
C LEU A 115 17.61 4.31 -12.36
N ASP A 116 18.64 5.07 -11.96
CA ASP A 116 18.63 6.54 -12.10
C ASP A 116 18.60 6.99 -13.58
N ASP A 117 19.19 6.20 -14.49
CA ASP A 117 19.15 6.47 -15.93
C ASP A 117 17.74 6.22 -16.52
N LEU A 118 16.91 5.45 -15.84
CA LEU A 118 15.58 5.03 -16.27
C LEU A 118 14.47 5.84 -15.60
N GLU A 119 14.79 6.69 -14.63
CA GLU A 119 13.79 7.51 -13.94
C GLU A 119 13.15 8.52 -14.86
N LEU A 120 11.81 8.51 -14.95
CA LEU A 120 11.01 9.46 -15.71
C LEU A 120 10.33 10.50 -14.83
N TRP A 121 9.86 10.09 -13.69
CA TRP A 121 9.05 10.92 -12.80
C TRP A 121 9.23 10.47 -11.37
N SER A 122 9.22 11.39 -10.43
CA SER A 122 9.15 11.08 -9.00
C SER A 122 8.51 12.19 -8.20
N VAL A 123 7.96 11.84 -7.04
CA VAL A 123 7.37 12.76 -6.07
C VAL A 123 7.68 12.30 -4.65
N PRO A 124 8.04 13.20 -3.73
CA PRO A 124 8.18 12.90 -2.31
C PRO A 124 6.84 12.49 -1.70
N THR A 125 6.81 11.43 -0.89
CA THR A 125 5.56 10.89 -0.33
C THR A 125 5.66 10.44 1.13
N GLY A 126 6.85 10.38 1.72
CA GLY A 126 7.07 9.62 2.95
C GLY A 126 7.09 8.11 2.69
N HIS A 127 7.14 7.28 3.73
CA HIS A 127 7.18 5.82 3.59
C HIS A 127 5.85 5.25 3.12
N ALA A 128 5.87 4.40 2.08
CA ALA A 128 4.70 3.72 1.56
C ALA A 128 4.97 2.26 1.16
N ALA A 129 3.97 1.41 1.34
CA ALA A 129 4.03 -0.01 1.01
C ALA A 129 3.18 -0.36 -0.22
N GLY A 130 2.08 0.33 -0.45
CA GLY A 130 1.15 0.09 -1.56
C GLY A 130 0.99 1.30 -2.45
N LEU A 131 0.86 1.08 -3.76
CA LEU A 131 0.69 2.14 -4.75
C LEU A 131 -0.10 1.63 -5.96
N LYS A 132 -0.91 2.51 -6.56
CA LYS A 132 -1.61 2.25 -7.84
C LYS A 132 -1.81 3.53 -8.63
N TYR A 133 -1.63 3.45 -9.93
CA TYR A 133 -2.03 4.48 -10.87
C TYR A 133 -3.46 4.21 -11.35
N ARG A 134 -4.25 5.26 -11.45
CA ARG A 134 -5.62 5.20 -12.01
C ARG A 134 -5.82 6.35 -13.00
N GLU A 135 -5.95 5.99 -14.28
CA GLU A 135 -6.25 6.94 -15.36
C GLU A 135 -7.74 7.22 -15.43
N ASN A 136 -8.10 8.44 -15.83
CA ASN A 136 -9.49 8.85 -16.05
C ASN A 136 -10.41 8.58 -14.85
N SER A 137 -9.87 8.65 -13.64
CA SER A 137 -10.69 8.53 -12.42
C SER A 137 -11.60 9.77 -12.26
N VAL A 138 -12.50 9.74 -11.28
CA VAL A 138 -13.33 10.92 -10.95
C VAL A 138 -12.51 12.12 -10.46
N PHE A 139 -11.24 11.92 -10.13
CA PHE A 139 -10.27 12.96 -9.79
C PHE A 139 -9.29 13.28 -10.94
N GLY A 140 -9.49 12.70 -12.14
CA GLY A 140 -8.54 12.70 -13.23
C GLY A 140 -7.51 11.58 -13.10
N ASP A 141 -6.33 11.78 -13.68
CA ASP A 141 -5.22 10.84 -13.55
C ASP A 141 -4.56 11.01 -12.19
N VAL A 142 -4.52 9.92 -11.42
CA VAL A 142 -4.02 9.97 -10.04
C VAL A 142 -3.15 8.75 -9.70
N ILE A 143 -2.26 8.95 -8.76
CA ILE A 143 -1.56 7.85 -8.07
C ILE A 143 -2.04 7.82 -6.63
N VAL A 144 -2.49 6.65 -6.18
CA VAL A 144 -2.91 6.42 -4.80
C VAL A 144 -1.85 5.62 -4.06
N VAL A 145 -1.62 5.99 -2.81
CA VAL A 145 -0.51 5.47 -1.99
C VAL A 145 -1.04 5.02 -0.63
N ALA A 146 -0.61 3.84 -0.18
CA ALA A 146 -0.81 3.34 1.18
C ALA A 146 0.52 3.32 1.94
N GLY A 147 0.61 4.09 3.01
CA GLY A 147 1.80 4.23 3.82
C GLY A 147 1.49 4.86 5.17
N SER A 148 2.50 5.28 5.91
CA SER A 148 2.32 6.04 7.15
C SER A 148 1.52 7.33 6.92
N HIS A 149 1.73 7.96 5.77
CA HIS A 149 0.84 8.93 5.15
C HIS A 149 0.26 8.29 3.90
N SER A 150 -1.05 8.07 3.87
CA SER A 150 -1.74 7.54 2.71
C SER A 150 -2.44 8.67 1.96
N ALA A 151 -2.33 8.69 0.62
CA ALA A 151 -2.72 9.86 -0.14
C ALA A 151 -3.23 9.54 -1.55
N ILE A 152 -3.87 10.54 -2.16
CA ILE A 152 -4.24 10.64 -3.57
C ILE A 152 -3.44 11.79 -4.17
N TYR A 153 -2.53 11.49 -5.09
CA TYR A 153 -1.73 12.49 -5.80
C TYR A 153 -2.22 12.66 -7.23
N ALA A 154 -2.41 13.89 -7.67
CA ALA A 154 -2.68 14.19 -9.08
C ALA A 154 -1.44 13.86 -9.92
N TYR A 155 -1.65 13.18 -11.06
CA TYR A 155 -0.57 12.86 -11.98
C TYR A 155 -0.73 13.71 -13.26
N PRO A 156 0.35 14.29 -13.85
CA PRO A 156 1.74 14.18 -13.40
C PRO A 156 2.22 15.30 -12.44
N SER A 157 1.34 16.17 -11.95
CA SER A 157 1.74 17.34 -11.15
C SER A 157 2.37 16.97 -9.79
N GLY A 158 2.02 15.81 -9.23
CA GLY A 158 2.41 15.42 -7.88
C GLY A 158 1.65 16.16 -6.77
N GLU A 159 0.64 16.96 -7.12
CA GLU A 159 -0.21 17.66 -6.13
C GLU A 159 -0.99 16.64 -5.28
N GLU A 160 -0.92 16.79 -3.96
CA GLU A 160 -1.73 15.99 -3.05
C GLU A 160 -3.17 16.51 -3.02
N LEU A 161 -4.10 15.71 -3.54
CA LEU A 161 -5.53 16.02 -3.55
C LEU A 161 -6.21 15.66 -2.23
N TRP A 162 -5.68 14.66 -1.54
CA TRP A 162 -6.14 14.19 -0.24
C TRP A 162 -5.06 13.34 0.43
N GLY A 163 -4.98 13.44 1.76
CA GLY A 163 -4.07 12.62 2.54
C GLY A 163 -4.56 12.39 3.97
N THR A 164 -4.04 11.34 4.60
CA THR A 164 -4.31 10.98 5.99
C THR A 164 -3.13 10.28 6.66
N ASP A 165 -2.86 10.66 7.92
CA ASP A 165 -1.92 9.98 8.83
C ASP A 165 -2.62 8.89 9.67
N GLN A 166 -3.87 8.56 9.35
CA GLN A 166 -4.68 7.54 10.02
C GLN A 166 -5.18 6.43 9.06
N PRO A 167 -4.28 5.83 8.25
CA PRO A 167 -4.68 4.86 7.23
C PRO A 167 -5.10 3.49 7.81
N GLY A 168 -4.85 3.26 9.10
CA GLY A 168 -4.89 1.97 9.78
C GLY A 168 -3.48 1.50 10.18
N ASP A 169 -3.40 0.40 10.90
CA ASP A 169 -2.13 -0.12 11.39
C ASP A 169 -1.41 -0.94 10.32
N ASN A 170 -0.22 -0.49 9.92
CA ASN A 170 0.62 -1.13 8.90
C ASN A 170 -0.10 -1.30 7.55
N PRO A 171 -0.39 -0.21 6.82
CA PRO A 171 -1.07 -0.25 5.53
C PRO A 171 -0.17 -0.85 4.44
N HIS A 172 -0.74 -1.77 3.63
CA HIS A 172 0.02 -2.55 2.65
C HIS A 172 -0.51 -2.45 1.22
N SER A 173 -1.76 -2.05 1.04
CA SER A 173 -2.36 -1.90 -0.28
C SER A 173 -3.45 -0.85 -0.27
N VAL A 174 -3.70 -0.27 -1.43
CA VAL A 174 -4.70 0.78 -1.62
C VAL A 174 -5.44 0.57 -2.93
N GLU A 175 -6.71 0.96 -2.98
CA GLU A 175 -7.50 0.97 -4.20
C GLU A 175 -8.42 2.18 -4.23
N LEU A 176 -8.44 2.89 -5.37
CA LEU A 176 -9.42 3.93 -5.64
C LEU A 176 -10.62 3.30 -6.35
N LEU A 177 -11.77 3.36 -5.70
CA LEU A 177 -13.01 2.85 -6.26
C LEU A 177 -13.57 3.78 -7.36
N PRO A 178 -14.42 3.30 -8.27
CA PRO A 178 -15.04 4.13 -9.32
C PRO A 178 -15.82 5.32 -8.77
N SER A 179 -16.36 5.21 -7.56
CA SER A 179 -17.05 6.28 -6.84
C SER A 179 -16.14 7.43 -6.40
N GLY A 180 -14.83 7.23 -6.39
CA GLY A 180 -13.84 8.13 -5.80
C GLY A 180 -13.58 7.87 -4.32
N ASN A 181 -14.13 6.81 -3.73
CA ASN A 181 -13.77 6.38 -2.38
C ASN A 181 -12.47 5.57 -2.41
N LEU A 182 -11.71 5.62 -1.31
CA LEU A 182 -10.43 4.95 -1.18
C LEU A 182 -10.52 3.81 -0.18
N VAL A 183 -10.03 2.62 -0.57
CA VAL A 183 -9.90 1.47 0.34
C VAL A 183 -8.44 1.22 0.63
N ILE A 184 -8.09 1.07 1.91
CA ILE A 184 -6.75 0.71 2.38
C ILE A 184 -6.81 -0.62 3.11
N ALA A 185 -5.92 -1.55 2.74
CA ALA A 185 -5.70 -2.81 3.43
C ALA A 185 -4.57 -2.65 4.45
N SER A 186 -4.85 -2.94 5.73
CA SER A 186 -3.94 -2.77 6.85
C SER A 186 -3.70 -4.10 7.56
N SER A 187 -2.44 -4.59 7.52
CA SER A 187 -2.12 -5.96 7.91
C SER A 187 -2.22 -6.17 9.43
N THR A 188 -1.46 -5.45 10.25
CA THR A 188 -1.53 -5.61 11.71
C THR A 188 -2.81 -5.05 12.30
N GLY A 189 -3.48 -4.13 11.58
CA GLY A 189 -4.83 -3.67 11.90
C GLY A 189 -5.91 -4.70 11.62
N ASN A 190 -5.63 -5.72 10.81
CA ASN A 190 -6.58 -6.73 10.37
C ASN A 190 -7.84 -6.12 9.74
N THR A 191 -7.67 -5.07 8.94
CA THR A 191 -8.80 -4.29 8.41
C THR A 191 -8.65 -3.91 6.95
N LEU A 192 -9.80 -3.79 6.30
CA LEU A 192 -9.99 -2.93 5.14
C LEU A 192 -10.65 -1.65 5.62
N ARG A 193 -10.04 -0.50 5.37
CA ARG A 193 -10.56 0.80 5.74
C ARG A 193 -11.06 1.53 4.50
N LEU A 194 -12.38 1.74 4.43
CA LEU A 194 -13.04 2.49 3.36
C LEU A 194 -13.20 3.95 3.78
N PHE A 195 -12.50 4.86 3.11
CA PHE A 195 -12.62 6.30 3.28
C PHE A 195 -13.64 6.91 2.33
N ALA A 196 -14.41 7.88 2.80
CA ALA A 196 -15.42 8.60 2.02
C ALA A 196 -14.79 9.74 1.17
N THR A 197 -13.68 9.46 0.47
CA THR A 197 -12.92 10.47 -0.30
C THR A 197 -13.72 11.07 -1.46
N SER A 198 -14.74 10.38 -1.97
CA SER A 198 -15.70 10.94 -2.94
C SER A 198 -16.36 12.24 -2.47
N ALA A 199 -16.40 12.51 -1.16
CA ALA A 199 -16.89 13.79 -0.62
C ALA A 199 -16.09 15.01 -1.05
N LEU A 200 -14.84 14.82 -1.52
CA LEU A 200 -14.01 15.88 -2.11
C LEU A 200 -14.66 16.47 -3.37
N LEU A 201 -15.36 15.66 -4.15
CA LEU A 201 -16.11 16.11 -5.35
C LEU A 201 -17.23 17.11 -4.99
N GLU A 202 -17.66 17.09 -3.72
CA GLU A 202 -18.65 18.02 -3.18
C GLU A 202 -18.00 19.17 -2.35
N GLY A 203 -16.66 19.26 -2.33
CA GLY A 203 -15.91 20.22 -1.50
C GLY A 203 -15.97 19.93 0.01
N LYS A 204 -16.27 18.69 0.41
CA LYS A 204 -16.49 18.31 1.82
C LYS A 204 -15.27 17.59 2.41
N VAL A 205 -14.15 18.27 2.52
CA VAL A 205 -12.87 17.72 3.00
C VAL A 205 -13.01 17.01 4.36
N GLY A 206 -13.67 17.60 5.35
CA GLY A 206 -13.87 16.96 6.64
C GLY A 206 -14.70 15.67 6.61
N THR A 207 -15.55 15.49 5.58
CA THR A 207 -16.28 14.24 5.35
C THR A 207 -15.40 13.20 4.68
N ALA A 208 -14.47 13.60 3.81
CA ALA A 208 -13.54 12.72 3.13
C ALA A 208 -12.68 11.90 4.10
N ASN A 209 -12.41 12.41 5.29
CA ASN A 209 -11.65 11.73 6.35
C ASN A 209 -12.48 10.72 7.16
N ARG A 210 -13.78 10.60 6.91
CA ARG A 210 -14.60 9.57 7.55
C ARG A 210 -14.32 8.23 6.92
N TYR A 211 -14.31 7.19 7.74
CA TYR A 211 -14.07 5.83 7.27
C TYR A 211 -14.96 4.80 7.97
N THR A 212 -15.00 3.63 7.37
CA THR A 212 -15.61 2.40 7.93
C THR A 212 -14.60 1.28 7.82
N ASP A 213 -14.42 0.53 8.91
CA ASP A 213 -13.51 -0.62 8.96
C ASP A 213 -14.27 -1.93 8.75
N TYR A 214 -13.68 -2.83 7.96
CA TYR A 214 -14.16 -4.19 7.69
C TYR A 214 -13.06 -5.17 8.07
N ALA A 215 -13.41 -6.24 8.78
CA ALA A 215 -12.43 -7.22 9.24
C ALA A 215 -11.87 -8.07 8.10
N LEU A 216 -10.56 -8.12 7.99
CA LEU A 216 -9.83 -9.06 7.15
C LEU A 216 -8.47 -9.32 7.80
N THR A 217 -8.24 -10.56 8.25
CA THR A 217 -7.02 -10.93 8.96
C THR A 217 -5.80 -10.71 8.07
N ASP A 218 -4.84 -9.92 8.58
CA ASP A 218 -3.58 -9.61 7.91
C ASP A 218 -3.80 -9.11 6.47
N ALA A 219 -4.64 -8.07 6.32
CA ALA A 219 -5.04 -7.54 5.02
C ALA A 219 -3.85 -6.93 4.27
N HIS A 220 -3.50 -7.50 3.10
CA HIS A 220 -2.32 -7.12 2.32
C HIS A 220 -2.59 -6.69 0.89
N GLY A 221 -3.76 -6.99 0.34
CA GLY A 221 -4.11 -6.65 -1.03
C GLY A 221 -5.55 -6.19 -1.17
N VAL A 222 -5.79 -5.17 -2.00
CA VAL A 222 -7.12 -4.77 -2.49
C VAL A 222 -7.02 -4.46 -3.98
N LEU A 223 -8.03 -4.85 -4.76
CA LEU A 223 -8.08 -4.62 -6.20
C LEU A 223 -9.53 -4.55 -6.69
N TRP A 224 -9.89 -3.47 -7.36
CA TRP A 224 -11.17 -3.35 -8.05
C TRP A 224 -11.18 -4.11 -9.37
N ASP A 225 -12.22 -4.91 -9.59
CA ASP A 225 -12.49 -5.64 -10.83
C ASP A 225 -13.74 -5.06 -11.51
N PRO A 226 -13.58 -4.25 -12.55
CA PRO A 226 -14.73 -3.60 -13.20
C PRO A 226 -15.59 -4.56 -14.05
N GLU A 227 -15.05 -5.70 -14.47
CA GLU A 227 -15.82 -6.69 -15.24
C GLU A 227 -16.83 -7.43 -14.35
N ARG A 228 -16.47 -7.63 -13.08
CA ARG A 228 -17.32 -8.32 -12.09
C ARG A 228 -17.98 -7.36 -11.11
N GLU A 229 -17.62 -6.08 -11.17
CA GLU A 229 -18.07 -5.04 -10.25
C GLU A 229 -17.84 -5.43 -8.78
N VAL A 230 -16.65 -5.96 -8.47
CA VAL A 230 -16.26 -6.38 -7.12
C VAL A 230 -14.90 -5.82 -6.72
N LEU A 231 -14.74 -5.64 -5.41
CA LEU A 231 -13.43 -5.39 -4.80
C LEU A 231 -12.88 -6.72 -4.29
N TRP A 232 -11.80 -7.19 -4.90
CA TRP A 232 -11.02 -8.29 -4.35
C TRP A 232 -10.17 -7.82 -3.19
N ALA A 233 -10.08 -8.63 -2.14
CA ALA A 233 -9.27 -8.36 -0.97
C ALA A 233 -8.52 -9.61 -0.50
N LEU A 234 -7.21 -9.47 -0.30
CA LEU A 234 -6.30 -10.54 0.10
C LEU A 234 -5.90 -10.39 1.57
N GLY A 235 -6.18 -11.43 2.35
CA GLY A 235 -5.67 -11.61 3.71
C GLY A 235 -4.56 -12.66 3.78
N SER A 236 -4.15 -13.04 5.00
CA SER A 236 -3.10 -14.05 5.18
C SER A 236 -3.46 -15.44 4.66
N HIS A 237 -4.74 -15.83 4.69
CA HIS A 237 -5.19 -17.18 4.37
C HIS A 237 -6.32 -17.24 3.34
N GLU A 238 -6.80 -16.10 2.88
CA GLU A 238 -7.99 -16.03 2.04
C GLU A 238 -7.97 -14.87 1.06
N LEU A 239 -8.60 -15.10 -0.09
CA LEU A 239 -9.00 -14.08 -1.05
C LEU A 239 -10.51 -13.95 -0.97
N LYS A 240 -11.01 -12.74 -0.76
CA LYS A 240 -12.45 -12.43 -0.70
C LYS A 240 -12.84 -11.41 -1.75
N ALA A 241 -14.11 -11.43 -2.13
CA ALA A 241 -14.71 -10.37 -2.92
C ALA A 241 -15.82 -9.64 -2.16
N TYR A 242 -15.92 -8.35 -2.39
CA TYR A 242 -16.96 -7.47 -1.82
C TYR A 242 -17.69 -6.75 -2.94
N ARG A 243 -19.03 -6.63 -2.80
CA ARG A 243 -19.83 -5.68 -3.58
C ARG A 243 -19.76 -4.30 -2.93
N LEU A 244 -19.87 -3.28 -3.78
CA LEU A 244 -20.12 -1.92 -3.33
C LEU A 244 -21.63 -1.74 -3.17
N GLU A 245 -22.06 -1.23 -2.02
CA GLU A 245 -23.46 -0.91 -1.73
C GLU A 245 -23.59 0.57 -1.34
N GLY A 246 -24.66 1.22 -1.77
CA GLY A 246 -24.82 2.65 -1.59
C GLY A 246 -24.09 3.46 -2.66
N GLU A 247 -23.98 4.78 -2.45
CA GLU A 247 -23.38 5.70 -3.42
C GLU A 247 -22.55 6.79 -2.74
N GLY A 248 -21.47 7.18 -3.41
CA GLY A 248 -20.57 8.25 -3.01
C GLY A 248 -20.11 8.06 -1.55
N LYS A 249 -20.16 9.11 -0.73
CA LYS A 249 -19.72 9.08 0.67
C LYS A 249 -20.51 8.16 1.62
N ARG A 250 -21.56 7.47 1.14
CA ARG A 250 -22.36 6.47 1.89
C ARG A 250 -22.14 5.06 1.37
N GLU A 251 -21.21 4.89 0.48
CA GLU A 251 -20.81 3.58 -0.03
C GLU A 251 -20.28 2.70 1.11
N THR A 252 -20.59 1.41 1.02
CA THR A 252 -20.18 0.37 1.97
C THR A 252 -19.70 -0.86 1.22
N LEU A 253 -18.94 -1.73 1.89
CA LEU A 253 -18.50 -3.02 1.36
C LEU A 253 -19.39 -4.13 1.93
N ALA A 254 -19.96 -4.96 1.06
CA ALA A 254 -20.72 -6.15 1.44
C ALA A 254 -19.98 -7.40 0.95
N GLU A 255 -19.55 -8.26 1.87
CA GLU A 255 -18.88 -9.53 1.54
C GLU A 255 -19.79 -10.41 0.69
N ILE A 256 -19.21 -11.08 -0.32
CA ILE A 256 -19.92 -12.03 -1.18
C ILE A 256 -19.58 -13.45 -0.69
N PRO A 257 -20.52 -14.14 -0.01
CA PRO A 257 -20.23 -15.44 0.63
C PRO A 257 -19.72 -16.52 -0.32
N ASP A 258 -20.20 -16.51 -1.57
CA ASP A 258 -19.79 -17.49 -2.60
C ASP A 258 -18.46 -17.15 -3.29
N MET A 259 -17.83 -16.04 -2.92
CA MET A 259 -16.54 -15.58 -3.45
C MET A 259 -15.50 -15.41 -2.31
N ILE A 260 -15.44 -16.40 -1.45
CA ILE A 260 -14.41 -16.53 -0.41
C ILE A 260 -13.61 -17.78 -0.73
N TYR A 261 -12.32 -17.57 -1.00
CA TYR A 261 -11.41 -18.62 -1.44
C TYR A 261 -10.25 -18.75 -0.45
N SER A 262 -10.12 -19.93 0.17
CA SER A 262 -8.95 -20.23 1.01
C SER A 262 -7.72 -20.40 0.14
N LEU A 263 -6.61 -19.79 0.55
CA LEU A 263 -5.32 -20.04 -0.11
C LEU A 263 -4.92 -21.51 0.05
N PRO A 264 -4.22 -22.11 -0.93
CA PRO A 264 -3.81 -23.51 -0.87
C PRO A 264 -2.98 -23.82 0.38
N GLU A 265 -3.07 -25.05 0.87
CA GLU A 265 -2.32 -25.50 2.04
C GLU A 265 -0.81 -25.27 1.87
N GLY A 266 -0.19 -24.69 2.89
CA GLY A 266 1.23 -24.31 2.87
C GLY A 266 1.56 -23.06 2.04
N LYS A 267 0.57 -22.42 1.42
CA LYS A 267 0.70 -21.21 0.59
C LYS A 267 -0.01 -20.04 1.26
N TYR A 268 0.34 -19.76 2.52
CA TYR A 268 -0.25 -18.71 3.33
C TYR A 268 0.61 -17.45 3.34
N TRP A 269 0.14 -16.43 4.05
CA TRP A 269 0.78 -15.14 4.17
C TRP A 269 0.77 -14.38 2.84
N GLY A 270 -0.43 -14.03 2.40
CA GLY A 270 -0.61 -13.19 1.22
C GLY A 270 0.13 -11.86 1.39
N HIS A 271 1.00 -11.50 0.43
CA HIS A 271 1.77 -10.26 0.48
C HIS A 271 1.32 -9.25 -0.55
N ASP A 272 0.89 -9.73 -1.73
CA ASP A 272 0.51 -8.85 -2.82
C ASP A 272 -0.62 -9.42 -3.65
N LEU A 273 -1.46 -8.51 -4.17
CA LEU A 273 -2.55 -8.80 -5.09
C LEU A 273 -2.45 -7.85 -6.26
N SER A 274 -2.28 -8.38 -7.46
CA SER A 274 -2.20 -7.61 -8.69
C SER A 274 -3.02 -8.24 -9.81
N PRO A 275 -3.48 -7.43 -10.78
CA PRO A 275 -4.13 -7.96 -11.96
C PRO A 275 -3.14 -8.66 -12.88
N ASP A 276 -3.63 -9.57 -13.71
CA ASP A 276 -2.96 -9.97 -14.93
C ASP A 276 -3.39 -9.02 -16.06
N TYR A 277 -2.58 -8.01 -16.38
CA TYR A 277 -2.90 -7.03 -17.42
C TYR A 277 -2.85 -7.60 -18.84
N THR A 278 -2.41 -8.85 -19.02
CA THR A 278 -2.39 -9.55 -20.31
C THR A 278 -3.61 -10.44 -20.51
N ASP A 279 -4.23 -10.88 -19.39
CA ASP A 279 -5.44 -11.70 -19.42
C ASP A 279 -6.30 -11.42 -18.18
N THR A 280 -7.34 -10.60 -18.36
CA THR A 280 -8.22 -10.11 -17.28
C THR A 280 -8.98 -11.22 -16.52
N ARG A 281 -8.95 -12.46 -16.99
CA ARG A 281 -9.47 -13.62 -16.27
C ARG A 281 -8.72 -13.90 -14.97
N TYR A 282 -7.45 -13.49 -14.87
CA TYR A 282 -6.57 -13.92 -13.79
C TYR A 282 -6.11 -12.77 -12.86
N LEU A 283 -5.79 -13.17 -11.63
CA LEU A 283 -5.06 -12.35 -10.66
C LEU A 283 -3.74 -13.03 -10.30
N TYR A 284 -2.72 -12.25 -9.98
CA TYR A 284 -1.51 -12.73 -9.33
C TYR A 284 -1.54 -12.43 -7.84
N ILE A 285 -1.13 -13.43 -7.06
CA ILE A 285 -1.04 -13.35 -5.60
C ILE A 285 0.36 -13.80 -5.21
N THR A 286 1.10 -12.95 -4.51
CA THR A 286 2.36 -13.39 -3.91
C THR A 286 2.12 -13.84 -2.48
N VAL A 287 2.73 -14.96 -2.14
CA VAL A 287 2.78 -15.50 -0.78
C VAL A 287 4.24 -15.77 -0.40
N GLY A 288 4.51 -16.08 0.86
CA GLY A 288 5.90 -16.32 1.29
C GLY A 288 6.63 -17.41 0.48
N ALA A 289 5.90 -18.42 0.02
CA ALA A 289 6.45 -19.59 -0.66
C ALA A 289 6.58 -19.44 -2.19
N CYS A 290 5.70 -18.67 -2.83
CA CYS A 290 5.60 -18.64 -4.30
C CYS A 290 4.74 -17.47 -4.80
N VAL A 291 4.59 -17.39 -6.12
CA VAL A 291 3.55 -16.62 -6.80
C VAL A 291 2.44 -17.57 -7.22
N LEU A 292 1.21 -17.24 -6.93
CA LEU A 292 -0.01 -17.92 -7.35
C LEU A 292 -0.71 -17.12 -8.42
N ARG A 293 -1.26 -17.80 -9.41
CA ARG A 293 -2.22 -17.26 -10.37
C ARG A 293 -3.61 -17.75 -9.98
N PHE A 294 -4.55 -16.85 -9.78
CA PHE A 294 -5.94 -17.14 -9.43
C PHE A 294 -6.83 -16.97 -10.64
N ASP A 295 -7.60 -17.99 -10.97
CA ASP A 295 -8.60 -18.00 -12.04
C ASP A 295 -9.94 -17.51 -11.49
N LYS A 296 -10.36 -16.33 -11.88
CA LYS A 296 -11.60 -15.70 -11.41
C LYS A 296 -12.89 -16.41 -11.89
N GLU A 297 -12.82 -17.24 -12.93
CA GLU A 297 -13.98 -18.00 -13.43
C GLU A 297 -14.19 -19.29 -12.65
N THR A 298 -13.10 -19.97 -12.31
CA THR A 298 -13.16 -21.30 -11.67
C THR A 298 -12.91 -21.24 -10.17
N GLY A 299 -12.37 -20.14 -9.64
CA GLY A 299 -11.92 -20.02 -8.25
C GLY A 299 -10.66 -20.83 -7.92
N ALA A 300 -9.92 -21.26 -8.93
CA ALA A 300 -8.76 -22.12 -8.76
C ALA A 300 -7.46 -21.32 -8.65
N PHE A 301 -6.58 -21.78 -7.74
CA PHE A 301 -5.20 -21.29 -7.64
C PHE A 301 -4.26 -22.23 -8.39
N SER A 302 -3.26 -21.69 -9.05
CA SER A 302 -2.22 -22.44 -9.75
C SER A 302 -0.86 -21.75 -9.60
N GLU A 303 0.22 -22.54 -9.56
CA GLU A 303 1.59 -22.05 -9.72
C GLU A 303 2.04 -22.08 -11.18
N ASP A 304 1.19 -22.58 -12.09
CA ASP A 304 1.47 -22.69 -13.51
C ASP A 304 0.99 -21.43 -14.25
N PHE A 305 1.93 -20.65 -14.72
CA PHE A 305 1.73 -19.46 -15.55
C PHE A 305 2.95 -19.25 -16.46
N SER A 306 2.85 -18.35 -17.43
CA SER A 306 3.93 -18.11 -18.39
C SER A 306 5.25 -17.79 -17.69
N HIS A 307 6.30 -18.58 -17.99
CA HIS A 307 7.64 -18.45 -17.40
C HIS A 307 7.69 -18.65 -15.87
N ALA A 308 6.77 -19.43 -15.31
CA ALA A 308 6.73 -19.72 -13.89
C ALA A 308 8.03 -20.41 -13.39
N ASP A 309 8.69 -21.18 -14.23
CA ASP A 309 10.00 -21.80 -13.95
C ASP A 309 11.09 -20.80 -13.59
N VAL A 310 10.96 -19.55 -14.02
CA VAL A 310 11.90 -18.45 -13.74
C VAL A 310 11.32 -17.42 -12.79
N LEU A 311 10.03 -17.08 -12.94
CA LEU A 311 9.37 -16.00 -12.21
C LEU A 311 8.79 -16.44 -10.87
N ASN A 312 8.44 -17.72 -10.71
CA ASN A 312 7.88 -18.24 -9.47
C ASN A 312 8.97 -18.50 -8.44
N ARG A 313 9.19 -17.53 -7.57
CA ARG A 313 10.24 -17.54 -6.54
C ARG A 313 9.64 -17.37 -5.16
N THR A 314 10.39 -17.78 -4.14
CA THR A 314 10.05 -17.51 -2.75
C THR A 314 10.24 -16.03 -2.42
N ASN A 315 9.47 -15.55 -1.44
CA ASN A 315 9.63 -14.24 -0.81
C ASN A 315 9.47 -13.03 -1.76
N ILE A 316 8.73 -13.20 -2.87
CA ILE A 316 8.34 -12.07 -3.72
C ILE A 316 7.33 -11.21 -2.96
N LYS A 317 7.62 -9.92 -2.80
CA LYS A 317 6.79 -8.94 -2.08
C LYS A 317 5.87 -8.14 -3.00
N GLY A 318 6.24 -7.97 -4.24
CA GLY A 318 5.41 -7.35 -5.27
C GLY A 318 5.63 -8.02 -6.61
N PHE A 319 4.55 -8.32 -7.32
CA PHE A 319 4.58 -8.88 -8.67
C PHE A 319 3.53 -8.18 -9.53
N SER A 320 3.92 -7.79 -10.73
CA SER A 320 3.02 -7.17 -11.69
C SER A 320 3.48 -7.46 -13.11
N ASN A 321 2.57 -7.55 -14.05
CA ASN A 321 2.90 -7.70 -15.47
C ASN A 321 2.20 -6.62 -16.31
N ASN A 322 2.64 -6.52 -17.56
CA ASN A 322 1.96 -5.83 -18.64
C ASN A 322 2.29 -6.55 -19.96
N PRO A 323 1.74 -6.13 -21.11
CA PRO A 323 2.05 -6.80 -22.39
C PRO A 323 3.52 -6.83 -22.80
N GLY A 324 4.35 -5.93 -22.26
CA GLY A 324 5.78 -5.85 -22.59
C GLY A 324 6.69 -6.62 -21.65
N GLY A 325 6.22 -7.02 -20.47
CA GLY A 325 7.05 -7.73 -19.51
C GLY A 325 6.42 -7.93 -18.15
N SER A 326 7.19 -8.47 -17.23
CA SER A 326 6.81 -8.65 -15.84
C SER A 326 7.83 -7.98 -14.92
N PHE A 327 7.37 -7.45 -13.81
CA PHE A 327 8.18 -6.78 -12.80
C PHE A 327 7.98 -7.43 -11.45
N PHE A 328 9.04 -7.58 -10.68
CA PHE A 328 8.91 -8.04 -9.32
C PHE A 328 9.99 -7.46 -8.39
N ALA A 329 9.64 -7.34 -7.13
CA ALA A 329 10.54 -7.07 -6.02
C ALA A 329 10.53 -8.30 -5.10
N SER A 330 11.71 -8.87 -4.84
CA SER A 330 11.88 -10.00 -3.94
C SER A 330 12.53 -9.50 -2.67
N GLY A 331 11.84 -9.63 -1.52
CA GLY A 331 12.48 -9.43 -0.24
C GLY A 331 13.66 -10.39 -0.14
N GLU A 332 14.84 -9.87 0.09
CA GLU A 332 15.98 -10.74 0.32
C GLU A 332 15.75 -11.51 1.61
N THR A 333 15.82 -12.83 1.53
CA THR A 333 15.88 -13.65 2.75
C THR A 333 17.12 -13.20 3.47
N GLY A 334 16.95 -12.48 4.59
CA GLY A 334 18.03 -11.86 5.32
C GLY A 334 19.22 -12.80 5.39
N GLY A 335 20.21 -12.53 4.58
CA GLY A 335 21.44 -13.29 4.60
C GLY A 335 21.95 -13.18 6.02
N ALA A 336 22.06 -14.30 6.70
CA ALA A 336 22.77 -14.34 7.96
C ALA A 336 24.13 -13.71 7.73
N GLY A 337 24.36 -12.50 8.25
CA GLY A 337 25.64 -11.83 8.15
C GLY A 337 25.67 -10.42 7.53
N THR A 338 24.55 -9.86 7.12
CA THR A 338 24.50 -8.42 6.84
C THR A 338 24.22 -7.70 8.14
N ASP A 339 25.17 -6.94 8.65
CA ASP A 339 24.98 -5.93 9.71
C ASP A 339 24.12 -4.79 9.16
N TRP A 340 22.82 -5.08 8.98
CA TRP A 340 21.86 -4.10 8.54
C TRP A 340 21.49 -3.22 9.75
N THR A 341 22.25 -2.19 9.95
CA THR A 341 21.95 -1.17 10.97
C THR A 341 20.73 -0.34 10.56
N ASP A 342 20.33 -0.45 9.30
CA ASP A 342 19.26 0.32 8.70
C ASP A 342 18.03 -0.59 8.48
N TRP A 343 16.90 -0.25 9.06
CA TRP A 343 15.68 -1.07 9.08
C TRP A 343 15.12 -1.40 7.67
N TRP A 344 15.32 -0.53 6.67
CA TRP A 344 14.87 -0.75 5.28
C TRP A 344 15.67 -1.82 4.54
N LYS A 345 16.82 -2.17 5.02
CA LYS A 345 17.63 -3.28 4.52
C LYS A 345 17.25 -4.61 5.19
N ALA A 346 16.09 -4.66 5.81
CA ALA A 346 15.56 -5.88 6.41
C ALA A 346 15.11 -6.89 5.33
N SER A 347 14.83 -8.11 5.75
CA SER A 347 14.42 -9.22 4.87
C SER A 347 13.14 -8.99 4.04
N TRP A 348 12.43 -7.89 4.24
CA TRP A 348 11.20 -7.52 3.55
C TRP A 348 11.40 -6.52 2.41
N CYS A 349 12.56 -5.85 2.31
CA CYS A 349 12.92 -4.96 1.20
C CYS A 349 14.02 -5.57 0.33
N THR A 350 14.19 -5.00 -0.86
CA THR A 350 15.28 -5.28 -1.80
C THR A 350 15.85 -3.97 -2.33
N ASP A 351 17.12 -3.98 -2.70
CA ASP A 351 17.77 -2.89 -3.41
C ASP A 351 17.49 -2.90 -4.93
N SER A 352 16.59 -3.77 -5.39
CA SER A 352 16.51 -4.10 -6.80
C SER A 352 15.09 -4.23 -7.31
N ILE A 353 14.91 -3.85 -8.57
CA ILE A 353 13.74 -4.20 -9.38
C ILE A 353 14.18 -5.27 -10.39
N TYR A 354 13.42 -6.36 -10.48
CA TYR A 354 13.61 -7.37 -11.50
C TYR A 354 12.65 -7.09 -12.65
N TYR A 355 13.20 -7.04 -13.85
CA TYR A 355 12.45 -6.87 -15.09
C TYR A 355 12.63 -8.09 -15.97
N ALA A 356 11.53 -8.73 -16.33
CA ALA A 356 11.47 -9.90 -17.17
C ALA A 356 10.76 -9.57 -18.48
N TYR A 357 11.39 -9.85 -19.62
CA TYR A 357 10.89 -9.50 -20.94
C TYR A 357 11.36 -10.49 -22.02
N ASN A 358 10.71 -10.46 -23.17
CA ASN A 358 11.16 -11.20 -24.34
C ASN A 358 12.08 -10.31 -25.20
N ASP A 359 13.35 -10.69 -25.28
CA ASP A 359 14.31 -10.10 -26.21
C ASP A 359 14.19 -10.78 -27.57
N GLU A 360 14.20 -9.99 -28.66
CA GLU A 360 14.03 -10.52 -30.02
C GLU A 360 15.17 -11.47 -30.44
N ALA A 361 16.38 -11.24 -29.93
CA ALA A 361 17.58 -12.01 -30.30
C ALA A 361 17.87 -13.16 -29.35
N GLU A 362 17.61 -12.96 -28.05
CA GLU A 362 18.06 -13.83 -26.97
C GLU A 362 16.91 -14.60 -26.28
N GLY A 363 15.65 -14.29 -26.62
CA GLY A 363 14.47 -14.91 -26.02
C GLY A 363 14.13 -14.32 -24.66
N PHE A 364 13.50 -15.10 -23.76
CA PHE A 364 13.07 -14.63 -22.45
C PHE A 364 14.25 -14.34 -21.53
N ARG A 365 14.29 -13.13 -20.98
CA ARG A 365 15.35 -12.64 -20.10
C ARG A 365 14.77 -12.10 -18.80
N VAL A 366 15.57 -12.18 -17.74
CA VAL A 366 15.32 -11.48 -16.48
C VAL A 366 16.57 -10.67 -16.13
N VAL A 367 16.41 -9.37 -15.97
CA VAL A 367 17.48 -8.47 -15.56
C VAL A 367 17.21 -7.98 -14.14
N LYS A 368 18.27 -7.84 -13.36
CA LYS A 368 18.26 -7.25 -12.03
C LYS A 368 18.81 -5.83 -12.13
N LEU A 369 17.99 -4.84 -11.81
CA LEU A 369 18.38 -3.44 -11.75
C LEU A 369 18.50 -3.05 -10.28
N ALA A 370 19.72 -2.87 -9.80
CA ALA A 370 20.01 -2.58 -8.41
C ALA A 370 20.45 -1.13 -8.22
N SER A 371 20.13 -0.57 -7.05
CA SER A 371 20.64 0.71 -6.57
C SER A 371 21.01 0.56 -5.09
N SER A 372 22.25 0.86 -4.73
CA SER A 372 22.71 0.81 -3.33
C SER A 372 22.06 1.89 -2.44
N GLU A 373 21.41 2.87 -3.06
CA GLU A 373 20.78 4.02 -2.40
C GLU A 373 19.26 3.92 -2.39
N SER A 374 18.69 2.78 -2.82
CA SER A 374 17.25 2.55 -2.88
C SER A 374 16.83 1.31 -2.10
N ALA A 375 15.58 1.29 -1.65
CA ALA A 375 14.95 0.13 -1.06
C ALA A 375 13.50 0.02 -1.51
N PHE A 376 13.16 -1.12 -2.13
CA PHE A 376 11.84 -1.38 -2.68
C PHE A 376 11.14 -2.50 -1.89
N TYR A 377 9.85 -2.33 -1.63
CA TYR A 377 9.02 -3.36 -1.04
C TYR A 377 8.03 -3.92 -2.06
N LYS A 378 7.18 -3.09 -2.61
CA LYS A 378 6.26 -3.45 -3.69
C LYS A 378 6.52 -2.58 -4.91
N ILE A 379 6.31 -3.18 -6.06
CA ILE A 379 6.36 -2.51 -7.36
C ILE A 379 5.06 -2.78 -8.13
N ARG A 380 4.76 -1.94 -9.12
CA ARG A 380 3.60 -2.10 -10.01
C ARG A 380 3.95 -1.74 -11.44
N ALA A 381 3.37 -2.44 -12.39
CA ALA A 381 3.27 -1.90 -13.74
C ALA A 381 2.50 -0.57 -13.67
N PHE A 382 3.00 0.45 -14.34
CA PHE A 382 2.31 1.74 -14.47
C PHE A 382 1.20 1.60 -15.51
N CYS A 383 0.06 1.11 -15.07
CA CYS A 383 -1.12 0.86 -15.89
C CYS A 383 -2.35 1.40 -15.15
N GLY A 384 -2.99 2.40 -15.74
CA GLY A 384 -4.10 3.11 -15.11
C GLY A 384 -5.44 2.41 -15.18
N ARG A 385 -5.51 1.38 -16.01
CA ARG A 385 -6.75 0.61 -16.17
C ARG A 385 -7.06 -0.18 -14.90
N TYR A 386 -8.32 -0.17 -14.53
CA TYR A 386 -8.84 -1.20 -13.67
C TYR A 386 -8.79 -2.54 -14.41
N GLN A 387 -8.71 -3.60 -13.71
CA GLN A 387 -8.71 -4.91 -14.34
C GLN A 387 -10.06 -5.30 -14.88
#